data_5c3c6c680f60322c3f6dcad8eca0cd33
#
_entry.id   5c3c6c680f60322c3f6dcad8eca0cd33
#
_cell.length_a   1.000
_cell.length_b   1.000
_cell.length_c   1.000
_cell.angle_alpha   90.00
_cell.angle_beta   90.00
_cell.angle_gamma   90.00
#
_symmetry.space_group_name_H-M   'P 1'
#
loop_
_entity.id
_entity.type
_entity.pdbx_description
1 polymer ?
#
loop_
_entity_poly.entity_id
_entity_poly.type
_entity_poly.pdbx_seq_one_letter_code
_entity_poly.pdbx_strand_id
1 'polypeptide(L)'
;KGLVMQSGTPYDIYHHPDNIFVAEFIGDPQNNFFKGQIVEKNGQLHLDCQDIFFPMKNMNSLNSRKVIATVRPENINVSFQEQKDWFKVTLKSVQPTGANTIMQVKLGTTKITLLQPEFIRMKLGEPLWVSFDPESLNFFDEETEKNLHL
;
A
#
# COMPACT_ATOMS: atom_id res chain seq x y z
N LYS A 1 -11.84 1.04 22.62
CA LYS A 1 -11.88 1.03 23.96
C LYS A 1 -12.85 0.03 24.55
N GLY A 2 -12.41 -1.14 24.89
CA GLY A 2 -13.26 -2.18 25.40
C GLY A 2 -13.99 -3.00 24.33
N LEU A 3 -13.94 -2.58 23.08
CA LEU A 3 -14.50 -3.34 21.98
C LEU A 3 -13.39 -4.11 21.28
N VAL A 4 -13.67 -5.37 20.96
CA VAL A 4 -12.76 -6.18 20.17
C VAL A 4 -13.05 -5.89 18.70
N MET A 5 -12.13 -5.17 18.04
CA MET A 5 -12.29 -4.80 16.64
C MET A 5 -11.98 -5.96 15.71
N GLN A 6 -11.13 -6.87 16.16
CA GLN A 6 -10.78 -8.07 15.42
C GLN A 6 -10.19 -9.10 16.38
N SER A 7 -10.56 -10.35 16.20
CA SER A 7 -9.91 -11.47 16.89
C SER A 7 -9.28 -12.40 15.85
N GLY A 8 -8.24 -13.12 16.27
CA GLY A 8 -7.50 -14.02 15.39
C GLY A 8 -6.06 -14.10 15.85
N THR A 9 -5.22 -14.73 15.04
CA THR A 9 -3.79 -14.78 15.34
C THR A 9 -3.14 -13.44 15.08
N PRO A 10 -2.01 -13.12 15.73
CA PRO A 10 -1.27 -11.90 15.38
C PRO A 10 -0.93 -11.79 13.90
N TYR A 11 -0.66 -12.93 13.25
CA TYR A 11 -0.42 -12.96 11.82
C TYR A 11 -1.64 -12.46 11.03
N ASP A 12 -2.82 -12.95 11.36
CA ASP A 12 -4.06 -12.57 10.66
C ASP A 12 -4.37 -11.10 10.86
N ILE A 13 -4.22 -10.60 12.08
CA ILE A 13 -4.49 -9.19 12.40
C ILE A 13 -3.54 -8.28 11.62
N TYR A 14 -2.29 -8.67 11.50
CA TYR A 14 -1.28 -7.88 10.80
C TYR A 14 -1.46 -7.92 9.28
N HIS A 15 -1.63 -9.12 8.71
CA HIS A 15 -1.63 -9.30 7.25
C HIS A 15 -3.01 -9.20 6.63
N HIS A 16 -4.08 -9.47 7.39
CA HIS A 16 -5.46 -9.48 6.90
C HIS A 16 -6.37 -8.77 7.88
N PRO A 17 -6.16 -7.45 8.10
CA PRO A 17 -7.02 -6.70 9.02
C PRO A 17 -8.46 -6.66 8.50
N ASP A 18 -9.43 -6.83 9.41
CA ASP A 18 -10.85 -6.88 9.03
C ASP A 18 -11.40 -5.50 8.66
N ASN A 19 -10.78 -4.43 9.13
CA ASN A 19 -11.26 -3.09 8.87
C ASN A 19 -10.11 -2.08 8.88
N ILE A 20 -10.41 -0.88 8.41
CA ILE A 20 -9.44 0.22 8.30
C ILE A 20 -8.84 0.57 9.66
N PHE A 21 -9.65 0.56 10.72
CA PHE A 21 -9.18 0.91 12.06
C PHE A 21 -8.03 -0.02 12.49
N VAL A 22 -8.21 -1.32 12.31
CA VAL A 22 -7.16 -2.31 12.62
C VAL A 22 -5.93 -2.07 11.76
N ALA A 23 -6.12 -1.87 10.44
CA ALA A 23 -5.00 -1.63 9.53
C ALA A 23 -4.21 -0.38 9.91
N GLU A 24 -4.90 0.63 10.45
CA GLU A 24 -4.29 1.91 10.81
C GLU A 24 -3.39 1.80 12.03
N PHE A 25 -3.80 0.99 13.02
CA PHE A 25 -3.11 0.91 14.30
C PHE A 25 -2.11 -0.23 14.43
N ILE A 26 -2.01 -1.10 13.43
CA ILE A 26 -1.09 -2.23 13.48
C ILE A 26 0.13 -1.92 12.62
N GLY A 27 1.31 -2.06 13.25
CA GLY A 27 2.59 -1.92 12.56
C GLY A 27 3.24 -0.56 12.73
N ASP A 28 4.56 -0.55 12.64
CA ASP A 28 5.41 0.63 12.71
C ASP A 28 6.55 0.44 11.72
N PRO A 29 6.69 1.30 10.71
CA PRO A 29 5.84 2.46 10.41
C PRO A 29 4.43 2.07 9.98
N GLN A 30 3.55 3.07 9.97
CA GLN A 30 2.15 2.86 9.63
C GLN A 30 1.97 2.39 8.19
N ASN A 31 0.85 1.74 7.94
CA ASN A 31 0.44 1.28 6.62
C ASN A 31 0.33 2.43 5.62
N ASN A 32 0.52 2.13 4.35
CA ASN A 32 0.17 3.06 3.28
C ASN A 32 -1.31 2.92 2.95
N PHE A 33 -1.98 4.04 2.71
CA PHE A 33 -3.40 4.09 2.37
C PHE A 33 -3.57 4.84 1.06
N PHE A 34 -4.22 4.21 0.09
CA PHE A 34 -4.47 4.81 -1.22
C PHE A 34 -5.95 4.76 -1.52
N LYS A 35 -6.60 5.94 -1.52
CA LYS A 35 -8.02 6.03 -1.85
C LYS A 35 -8.20 6.07 -3.35
N GLY A 36 -9.15 5.29 -3.84
CA GLY A 36 -9.42 5.24 -5.26
C GLY A 36 -10.82 4.76 -5.56
N GLN A 37 -11.08 4.60 -6.85
CA GLN A 37 -12.34 4.13 -7.37
C GLN A 37 -12.09 2.95 -8.28
N ILE A 38 -12.95 1.93 -8.17
CA ILE A 38 -12.86 0.76 -9.04
C ILE A 38 -13.33 1.16 -10.43
N VAL A 39 -12.48 0.88 -11.43
CA VAL A 39 -12.79 1.14 -12.83
C VAL A 39 -12.54 -0.13 -13.64
N GLU A 40 -13.28 -0.28 -14.73
CA GLU A 40 -13.06 -1.37 -15.67
C GLU A 40 -12.32 -0.83 -16.88
N LYS A 41 -11.25 -1.54 -17.25
CA LYS A 41 -10.45 -1.17 -18.42
C LYS A 41 -10.04 -2.45 -19.12
N ASN A 42 -10.44 -2.59 -20.39
CA ASN A 42 -10.14 -3.77 -21.22
C ASN A 42 -10.63 -5.07 -20.57
N GLY A 43 -11.80 -5.04 -19.92
CA GLY A 43 -12.37 -6.21 -19.27
C GLY A 43 -11.75 -6.56 -17.92
N GLN A 44 -10.82 -5.75 -17.43
CA GLN A 44 -10.13 -5.98 -16.17
C GLN A 44 -10.48 -4.88 -15.18
N LEU A 45 -10.76 -5.27 -13.93
CA LEU A 45 -10.98 -4.30 -12.86
C LEU A 45 -9.66 -3.77 -12.34
N HIS A 46 -9.64 -2.47 -12.09
CA HIS A 46 -8.50 -1.78 -11.50
C HIS A 46 -8.99 -0.82 -10.44
N LEU A 47 -8.14 -0.54 -9.46
CA LEU A 47 -8.36 0.55 -8.53
C LEU A 47 -7.56 1.74 -9.02
N ASP A 48 -8.27 2.82 -9.38
CA ASP A 48 -7.67 4.06 -9.85
C ASP A 48 -7.51 5.00 -8.67
N CYS A 49 -6.28 5.21 -8.25
CA CYS A 49 -5.91 6.06 -7.12
C CYS A 49 -5.20 7.33 -7.60
N GLN A 50 -5.56 7.84 -8.77
CA GLN A 50 -5.01 9.04 -9.37
C GLN A 50 -3.59 8.83 -9.92
N ASP A 51 -2.59 8.66 -9.03
CA ASP A 51 -1.20 8.47 -9.45
C ASP A 51 -0.81 6.99 -9.56
N ILE A 52 -1.59 6.11 -8.95
CA ILE A 52 -1.31 4.68 -8.91
C ILE A 52 -2.53 3.92 -9.40
N PHE A 53 -2.28 2.90 -10.17
CA PHE A 53 -3.31 2.07 -10.78
C PHE A 53 -3.05 0.62 -10.37
N PHE A 54 -3.93 0.05 -9.54
CA PHE A 54 -3.75 -1.30 -9.04
C PHE A 54 -4.64 -2.28 -9.79
N PRO A 55 -4.09 -3.36 -10.37
CA PRO A 55 -4.94 -4.42 -10.90
C PRO A 55 -5.68 -5.12 -9.76
N MET A 56 -6.94 -5.47 -9.97
CA MET A 56 -7.77 -6.16 -9.00
C MET A 56 -8.31 -7.45 -9.57
N LYS A 57 -8.62 -8.40 -8.68
CA LYS A 57 -9.31 -9.60 -9.10
C LYS A 57 -10.71 -9.24 -9.56
N ASN A 58 -11.15 -9.89 -10.65
CA ASN A 58 -12.48 -9.65 -11.20
C ASN A 58 -13.55 -10.10 -10.22
N MET A 59 -14.36 -9.13 -9.78
CA MET A 59 -15.53 -9.41 -8.95
C MET A 59 -16.68 -8.56 -9.47
N ASN A 60 -17.70 -9.22 -9.97
CA ASN A 60 -18.76 -8.60 -10.74
C ASN A 60 -19.56 -7.50 -10.02
N SER A 61 -19.52 -7.46 -8.70
CA SER A 61 -20.36 -6.55 -7.91
C SER A 61 -19.62 -5.29 -7.43
N LEU A 62 -18.35 -5.10 -7.82
CA LEU A 62 -17.53 -4.04 -7.24
C LEU A 62 -17.33 -2.84 -8.15
N ASN A 63 -17.95 -2.83 -9.32
CA ASN A 63 -17.78 -1.75 -10.29
C ASN A 63 -18.26 -0.42 -9.70
N SER A 64 -17.48 0.64 -9.90
CA SER A 64 -17.80 2.01 -9.45
C SER A 64 -17.80 2.22 -7.94
N ARG A 65 -17.30 1.30 -7.16
CA ARG A 65 -17.16 1.48 -5.70
C ARG A 65 -15.93 2.30 -5.37
N LYS A 66 -16.04 3.04 -4.26
CA LYS A 66 -14.89 3.73 -3.68
C LYS A 66 -14.21 2.78 -2.71
N VAL A 67 -12.91 2.61 -2.87
CA VAL A 67 -12.12 1.61 -2.16
C VAL A 67 -10.83 2.25 -1.67
N ILE A 68 -10.35 1.77 -0.52
CA ILE A 68 -9.05 2.15 0.00
C ILE A 68 -8.15 0.92 -0.08
N ALA A 69 -7.03 1.05 -0.78
CA ALA A 69 -6.00 0.01 -0.82
C ALA A 69 -4.98 0.30 0.26
N THR A 70 -4.51 -0.74 0.94
CA THR A 70 -3.44 -0.61 1.92
C THR A 70 -2.33 -1.58 1.61
N VAL A 71 -1.11 -1.17 1.92
CA VAL A 71 0.07 -2.02 1.80
C VAL A 71 1.10 -1.62 2.84
N ARG A 72 1.71 -2.60 3.47
CA ARG A 72 2.75 -2.38 4.47
C ARG A 72 4.00 -1.84 3.80
N PRO A 73 4.72 -0.90 4.44
CA PRO A 73 5.95 -0.34 3.87
C PRO A 73 6.99 -1.39 3.49
N GLU A 74 7.12 -2.45 4.28
CA GLU A 74 8.08 -3.53 4.03
C GLU A 74 7.67 -4.45 2.88
N ASN A 75 6.40 -4.40 2.46
CA ASN A 75 5.88 -5.28 1.41
C ASN A 75 5.87 -4.62 0.04
N ILE A 76 6.40 -3.42 -0.07
CA ILE A 76 6.55 -2.75 -1.36
C ILE A 76 7.91 -3.12 -1.93
N ASN A 77 7.93 -3.58 -3.17
CA ASN A 77 9.18 -3.92 -3.84
C ASN A 77 9.90 -2.65 -4.28
N VAL A 78 11.20 -2.60 -4.05
CA VAL A 78 12.01 -1.41 -4.34
C VAL A 78 13.18 -1.81 -5.22
N SER A 79 13.44 -1.00 -6.25
CA SER A 79 14.62 -1.13 -7.09
C SER A 79 15.31 0.22 -7.23
N PHE A 80 16.64 0.20 -7.20
CA PHE A 80 17.45 1.40 -7.40
C PHE A 80 17.81 1.57 -8.87
N GLN A 81 17.37 0.65 -9.71
CA GLN A 81 17.54 0.70 -11.15
C GLN A 81 16.19 0.59 -11.82
N GLU A 82 16.07 1.17 -13.02
CA GLU A 82 14.82 1.15 -13.76
C GLU A 82 14.36 -0.29 -13.99
N GLN A 83 13.08 -0.54 -13.73
CA GLN A 83 12.42 -1.82 -13.97
C GLN A 83 11.19 -1.59 -14.85
N LYS A 84 10.97 -2.50 -15.78
CA LYS A 84 9.83 -2.42 -16.69
C LYS A 84 8.53 -2.51 -15.88
N ASP A 85 7.60 -1.61 -16.17
CA ASP A 85 6.26 -1.56 -15.58
C ASP A 85 6.23 -1.24 -14.07
N TRP A 86 7.38 -0.85 -13.49
CA TRP A 86 7.42 -0.35 -12.12
C TRP A 86 7.19 1.16 -12.12
N PHE A 87 6.69 1.66 -11.00
CA PHE A 87 6.45 3.09 -10.83
C PHE A 87 7.75 3.79 -10.47
N LYS A 88 8.08 4.83 -11.22
CA LYS A 88 9.23 5.67 -10.89
C LYS A 88 8.80 6.70 -9.85
N VAL A 89 9.50 6.72 -8.73
CA VAL A 89 9.19 7.62 -7.61
C VAL A 89 10.42 8.45 -7.27
N THR A 90 10.22 9.53 -6.51
CA THR A 90 11.29 10.44 -6.11
C THR A 90 11.50 10.35 -4.61
N LEU A 91 12.75 10.19 -4.19
CA LEU A 91 13.10 10.10 -2.78
C LEU A 91 12.95 11.48 -2.11
N LYS A 92 12.19 11.53 -1.02
CA LYS A 92 11.94 12.76 -0.26
C LYS A 92 12.60 12.77 1.11
N SER A 93 12.70 11.63 1.76
CA SER A 93 13.41 11.55 3.05
C SER A 93 13.93 10.15 3.30
N VAL A 94 14.99 10.07 4.08
CA VAL A 94 15.63 8.82 4.49
C VAL A 94 15.86 8.90 5.99
N GLN A 95 15.37 7.89 6.71
CA GLN A 95 15.52 7.84 8.17
C GLN A 95 16.03 6.47 8.58
N PRO A 96 17.33 6.35 8.90
CA PRO A 96 17.84 5.11 9.48
C PRO A 96 17.26 4.90 10.88
N THR A 97 16.90 3.66 11.20
CA THR A 97 16.31 3.31 12.49
C THR A 97 17.12 2.22 13.19
N GLY A 98 18.42 2.14 12.92
CA GLY A 98 19.27 1.07 13.43
C GLY A 98 19.29 -0.11 12.46
N ALA A 99 18.35 -1.04 12.59
CA ALA A 99 18.31 -2.24 11.75
C ALA A 99 17.73 -1.98 10.36
N ASN A 100 16.93 -0.92 10.20
CA ASN A 100 16.17 -0.66 8.97
C ASN A 100 16.34 0.79 8.53
N THR A 101 15.84 1.08 7.33
CA THR A 101 15.76 2.44 6.82
C THR A 101 14.33 2.71 6.37
N ILE A 102 13.74 3.77 6.91
CA ILE A 102 12.42 4.26 6.48
C ILE A 102 12.65 5.31 5.40
N MET A 103 11.98 5.17 4.28
CA MET A 103 12.09 6.10 3.17
C MET A 103 10.72 6.64 2.82
N GLN A 104 10.66 7.96 2.58
CA GLN A 104 9.47 8.60 2.04
C GLN A 104 9.73 8.94 0.60
N VAL A 105 8.85 8.48 -0.29
CA VAL A 105 8.96 8.76 -1.71
C VAL A 105 7.66 9.38 -2.20
N LYS A 106 7.72 10.01 -3.38
CA LYS A 106 6.53 10.58 -4.01
C LYS A 106 6.35 10.06 -5.43
N LEU A 107 5.11 9.70 -5.74
CA LEU A 107 4.66 9.42 -7.09
C LEU A 107 3.60 10.46 -7.42
N GLY A 108 3.95 11.45 -8.25
CA GLY A 108 3.07 12.61 -8.44
C GLY A 108 2.85 13.34 -7.13
N THR A 109 1.61 13.38 -6.65
CA THR A 109 1.27 13.98 -5.36
C THR A 109 1.12 12.94 -4.26
N THR A 110 1.21 11.67 -4.59
CA THR A 110 1.00 10.56 -3.64
C THR A 110 2.28 10.27 -2.88
N LYS A 111 2.18 10.28 -1.55
CA LYS A 111 3.30 9.94 -0.67
C LYS A 111 3.25 8.45 -0.36
N ILE A 112 4.42 7.81 -0.40
CA ILE A 112 4.55 6.38 -0.13
C ILE A 112 5.67 6.19 0.87
N THR A 113 5.41 5.39 1.91
CA THR A 113 6.39 5.02 2.92
C THR A 113 6.94 3.64 2.59
N LEU A 114 8.26 3.52 2.55
CA LEU A 114 8.98 2.27 2.30
C LEU A 114 9.81 1.92 3.53
N LEU A 115 9.97 0.62 3.77
CA LEU A 115 10.87 0.12 4.81
C LEU A 115 11.83 -0.86 4.18
N GLN A 116 13.12 -0.56 4.27
CA GLN A 116 14.17 -1.43 3.74
C GLN A 116 15.00 -2.02 4.89
N PRO A 117 15.41 -3.29 4.78
CA PRO A 117 16.11 -3.96 5.89
C PRO A 117 17.57 -3.54 6.04
N GLU A 118 18.07 -2.66 5.17
CA GLU A 118 19.47 -2.26 5.18
C GLU A 118 19.60 -0.76 5.32
N PHE A 119 20.84 -0.33 5.60
CA PHE A 119 21.19 1.08 5.54
C PHE A 119 21.34 1.48 4.07
N ILE A 120 20.51 2.43 3.65
CA ILE A 120 20.50 2.90 2.27
C ILE A 120 21.11 4.29 2.20
N ARG A 121 22.12 4.46 1.35
CA ARG A 121 22.73 5.76 1.08
C ARG A 121 22.23 6.30 -0.24
N MET A 122 21.40 7.34 -0.15
CA MET A 122 20.88 8.00 -1.33
C MET A 122 20.74 9.48 -1.06
N LYS A 123 20.77 10.25 -2.14
CA LYS A 123 20.53 11.68 -2.06
C LYS A 123 19.06 11.96 -2.28
N LEU A 124 18.52 12.94 -1.56
CA LEU A 124 17.16 13.39 -1.77
C LEU A 124 16.98 13.85 -3.20
N GLY A 125 15.84 13.52 -3.77
CA GLY A 125 15.54 13.84 -5.17
C GLY A 125 15.93 12.75 -6.16
N GLU A 126 16.69 11.73 -5.74
CA GLU A 126 17.04 10.62 -6.61
C GLU A 126 15.83 9.75 -6.93
N PRO A 127 15.80 9.16 -8.12
CA PRO A 127 14.69 8.27 -8.49
C PRO A 127 14.87 6.87 -7.90
N LEU A 128 13.75 6.26 -7.59
CA LEU A 128 13.62 4.85 -7.27
C LEU A 128 12.50 4.28 -8.11
N TRP A 129 12.40 2.96 -8.14
CA TRP A 129 11.28 2.27 -8.78
C TRP A 129 10.63 1.35 -7.76
N VAL A 130 9.30 1.36 -7.73
CA VAL A 130 8.54 0.53 -6.79
C VAL A 130 7.49 -0.26 -7.53
N SER A 131 7.15 -1.43 -6.97
CA SER A 131 6.04 -2.22 -7.44
C SER A 131 5.31 -2.83 -6.25
N PHE A 132 4.06 -3.21 -6.49
CA PHE A 132 3.18 -3.73 -5.46
C PHE A 132 2.78 -5.15 -5.82
N ASP A 133 3.07 -6.08 -4.91
CA ASP A 133 2.60 -7.45 -5.07
C ASP A 133 1.09 -7.48 -4.75
N PRO A 134 0.25 -7.94 -5.68
CA PRO A 134 -1.19 -7.99 -5.44
C PRO A 134 -1.58 -8.73 -4.16
N GLU A 135 -0.82 -9.73 -3.76
CA GLU A 135 -1.13 -10.50 -2.56
C GLU A 135 -0.80 -9.76 -1.27
N SER A 136 0.01 -8.70 -1.36
CA SER A 136 0.34 -7.86 -0.21
C SER A 136 -0.64 -6.71 -0.02
N LEU A 137 -1.58 -6.54 -0.93
CA LEU A 137 -2.57 -5.46 -0.86
C LEU A 137 -3.81 -5.93 -0.11
N ASN A 138 -4.37 -5.04 0.70
CA ASN A 138 -5.70 -5.21 1.25
C ASN A 138 -6.59 -4.10 0.70
N PHE A 139 -7.85 -4.44 0.43
CA PHE A 139 -8.82 -3.50 -0.12
C PHE A 139 -9.99 -3.38 0.84
N PHE A 140 -10.35 -2.15 1.16
CA PHE A 140 -11.43 -1.85 2.10
C PHE A 140 -12.48 -1.00 1.40
N ASP A 141 -13.74 -1.28 1.71
CA ASP A 141 -14.83 -0.41 1.27
C ASP A 141 -14.69 0.93 2.01
N GLU A 142 -14.66 2.04 1.27
CA GLU A 142 -14.46 3.35 1.88
C GLU A 142 -15.61 3.74 2.81
N GLU A 143 -16.83 3.32 2.46
CA GLU A 143 -18.01 3.68 3.23
C GLU A 143 -18.15 2.83 4.50
N THR A 144 -18.04 1.50 4.38
CA THR A 144 -18.20 0.61 5.53
C THR A 144 -16.91 0.41 6.31
N GLU A 145 -15.76 0.72 5.69
CA GLU A 145 -14.41 0.53 6.23
C GLU A 145 -14.05 -0.93 6.47
N LYS A 146 -14.81 -1.86 5.91
CA LYS A 146 -14.56 -3.30 6.06
C LYS A 146 -13.70 -3.83 4.93
N ASN A 147 -12.86 -4.80 5.27
CA ASN A 147 -12.02 -5.50 4.30
C ASN A 147 -12.91 -6.25 3.30
N LEU A 148 -12.62 -6.06 2.01
CA LEU A 148 -13.37 -6.74 0.95
C LEU A 148 -12.89 -8.16 0.71
N HIS A 149 -11.77 -8.56 1.31
CA HIS A 149 -11.18 -9.92 1.20
C HIS A 149 -10.99 -10.37 -0.25
N LEU A 150 -10.40 -9.50 -1.06
CA LEU A 150 -10.11 -9.78 -2.46
C LEU A 150 -8.78 -10.50 -2.68
#